data_a6fd908bbb071a21c77161a363184897
#
_entry.id   a6fd908bbb071a21c77161a363184897
#
_cell.length_a   1.000
_cell.length_b   1.000
_cell.length_c   1.000
_cell.angle_alpha   90.00
_cell.angle_beta   90.00
_cell.angle_gamma   90.00
#
_symmetry.space_group_name_H-M   'P 1'
#
loop_
_entity.id
_entity.type
_entity.pdbx_description
1 polymer ?
#
loop_
_entity_poly.entity_id
_entity_poly.type
_entity_poly.pdbx_seq_one_letter_code
_entity_poly.pdbx_strand_id
1 'polypeptide(L)'
;PPPAEIAVGAGSEKVVPFRVKVGDVPGNAELRFAVTDAAGNRTVRSATLSVRPASPLRESLSVGSASASTVLKTGRELYPYEAKGSASVSALPLPALRGLIRYLDAYPYTCAEQRISRAMPYALLMNRPELLADAGRAPDAARKLARERMDEAVQGIQSALNWRGVSLWPGGEPDVLVTAYAADFLLTMRESGAALPGGLLA
;
A
#
# COMPACT_ATOMS: atom_id res chain seq x y z
N PRO A 1 -10.97 -21.88 30.13
CA PRO A 1 -12.15 -22.65 30.54
C PRO A 1 -11.76 -23.61 31.68
N PRO A 2 -12.66 -23.96 32.59
CA PRO A 2 -12.40 -24.93 33.61
C PRO A 2 -12.13 -26.32 33.02
N PRO A 3 -11.36 -27.18 33.68
CA PRO A 3 -11.19 -28.57 33.26
C PRO A 3 -12.55 -29.28 33.24
N ALA A 4 -12.77 -30.10 32.22
CA ALA A 4 -13.99 -30.89 32.07
C ALA A 4 -13.61 -32.38 32.16
N GLU A 5 -14.33 -33.13 32.99
CA GLU A 5 -14.16 -34.59 33.08
C GLU A 5 -15.16 -35.26 32.11
N ILE A 6 -14.66 -36.13 31.27
CA ILE A 6 -15.45 -36.68 30.18
C ILE A 6 -15.22 -38.20 30.10
N ALA A 7 -16.29 -38.95 30.19
CA ALA A 7 -16.24 -40.38 29.95
C ALA A 7 -16.30 -40.67 28.44
N VAL A 8 -15.34 -41.44 27.93
CA VAL A 8 -15.25 -41.91 26.56
C VAL A 8 -15.19 -43.44 26.58
N GLY A 9 -16.12 -44.08 25.89
CA GLY A 9 -16.14 -45.57 25.82
C GLY A 9 -15.00 -46.13 24.98
N ALA A 10 -14.62 -47.37 25.19
CA ALA A 10 -13.58 -48.02 24.40
C ALA A 10 -13.95 -48.04 22.92
N GLY A 11 -13.01 -47.60 22.06
CA GLY A 11 -13.20 -47.54 20.60
C GLY A 11 -14.14 -46.42 20.12
N SER A 12 -14.47 -45.44 20.97
CA SER A 12 -15.37 -44.34 20.63
C SER A 12 -14.66 -42.97 20.70
N GLU A 13 -15.25 -41.99 20.00
CA GLU A 13 -14.80 -40.60 19.99
C GLU A 13 -15.85 -39.69 20.67
N LYS A 14 -15.38 -38.60 21.26
CA LYS A 14 -16.25 -37.59 21.81
C LYS A 14 -15.71 -36.18 21.51
N VAL A 15 -16.52 -35.33 20.89
CA VAL A 15 -16.18 -33.93 20.62
C VAL A 15 -16.55 -33.07 21.81
N VAL A 16 -15.62 -32.23 22.24
CA VAL A 16 -15.78 -31.30 23.35
C VAL A 16 -15.64 -29.88 22.85
N PRO A 17 -16.74 -29.11 22.79
CA PRO A 17 -16.66 -27.72 22.36
C PRO A 17 -16.15 -26.83 23.49
N PHE A 18 -15.20 -25.94 23.15
CA PHE A 18 -14.74 -24.88 24.04
C PHE A 18 -15.10 -23.52 23.44
N ARG A 19 -15.64 -22.64 24.26
CA ARG A 19 -15.84 -21.23 23.88
C ARG A 19 -14.63 -20.44 24.35
N VAL A 20 -13.99 -19.75 23.43
CA VAL A 20 -12.84 -18.89 23.70
C VAL A 20 -13.28 -17.45 23.41
N LYS A 21 -13.13 -16.58 24.39
CA LYS A 21 -13.32 -15.13 24.18
C LYS A 21 -11.99 -14.56 23.74
N VAL A 22 -11.97 -13.96 22.57
CA VAL A 22 -10.82 -13.30 22.00
C VAL A 22 -10.71 -11.90 22.59
N GLY A 23 -9.48 -11.45 22.88
CA GLY A 23 -9.20 -10.06 23.27
C GLY A 23 -9.23 -9.11 22.09
N ASP A 24 -9.13 -7.82 22.38
CA ASP A 24 -9.27 -6.73 21.38
C ASP A 24 -7.96 -6.41 20.63
N VAL A 25 -6.85 -7.06 21.00
CA VAL A 25 -5.53 -6.84 20.40
C VAL A 25 -5.31 -7.85 19.29
N PRO A 26 -5.13 -7.40 18.02
CA PRO A 26 -4.77 -8.26 16.91
C PRO A 26 -3.42 -8.97 17.14
N GLY A 27 -3.29 -10.18 16.62
CA GLY A 27 -2.07 -10.96 16.75
C GLY A 27 -2.30 -12.45 16.54
N ASN A 28 -1.47 -13.27 17.15
CA ASN A 28 -1.61 -14.71 17.18
C ASN A 28 -1.90 -15.18 18.61
N ALA A 29 -2.97 -15.94 18.77
CA ALA A 29 -3.31 -16.61 20.01
C ALA A 29 -2.89 -18.08 19.94
N GLU A 30 -2.19 -18.57 20.93
CA GLU A 30 -1.89 -20.00 21.09
C GLU A 30 -2.93 -20.64 22.01
N LEU A 31 -3.65 -21.63 21.49
CA LEU A 31 -4.54 -22.48 22.26
C LEU A 31 -3.79 -23.77 22.60
N ARG A 32 -3.75 -24.11 23.88
CA ARG A 32 -3.09 -25.31 24.35
C ARG A 32 -4.11 -26.23 25.00
N PHE A 33 -4.30 -27.41 24.43
CA PHE A 33 -5.21 -28.44 24.92
C PHE A 33 -4.41 -29.52 25.63
N ALA A 34 -4.75 -29.79 26.84
CA ALA A 34 -4.15 -30.88 27.64
C ALA A 34 -5.23 -31.88 28.03
N VAL A 35 -4.99 -33.15 27.76
CA VAL A 35 -5.86 -34.26 28.16
C VAL A 35 -5.05 -35.18 29.06
N THR A 36 -5.66 -35.59 30.19
CA THR A 36 -5.06 -36.56 31.09
C THR A 36 -6.04 -37.74 31.19
N ASP A 37 -5.54 -38.96 30.95
CA ASP A 37 -6.35 -40.16 31.09
C ASP A 37 -6.43 -40.64 32.58
N ALA A 38 -7.26 -41.67 32.83
CA ALA A 38 -7.44 -42.22 34.14
C ALA A 38 -6.17 -42.85 34.76
N ALA A 39 -5.19 -43.19 33.92
CA ALA A 39 -3.90 -43.71 34.35
C ALA A 39 -2.87 -42.61 34.62
N GLY A 40 -3.25 -41.33 34.45
CA GLY A 40 -2.38 -40.18 34.68
C GLY A 40 -1.53 -39.78 33.45
N ASN A 41 -1.68 -40.44 32.31
CA ASN A 41 -0.93 -40.06 31.11
C ASN A 41 -1.48 -38.75 30.54
N ARG A 42 -0.58 -37.79 30.29
CA ARG A 42 -0.93 -36.44 29.79
C ARG A 42 -0.48 -36.23 28.37
N THR A 43 -1.40 -35.87 27.53
CA THR A 43 -1.15 -35.45 26.12
C THR A 43 -1.46 -33.98 26.01
N VAL A 44 -0.58 -33.22 25.31
CA VAL A 44 -0.77 -31.79 25.04
C VAL A 44 -0.74 -31.54 23.52
N ARG A 45 -1.67 -30.73 23.05
CA ARG A 45 -1.71 -30.23 21.67
C ARG A 45 -1.84 -28.73 21.69
N SER A 46 -1.13 -28.06 20.80
CA SER A 46 -1.23 -26.59 20.59
C SER A 46 -1.81 -26.31 19.22
N ALA A 47 -2.62 -25.27 19.14
CA ALA A 47 -3.13 -24.71 17.90
C ALA A 47 -2.97 -23.19 17.92
N THR A 48 -2.49 -22.62 16.82
CA THR A 48 -2.36 -21.16 16.68
C THR A 48 -3.54 -20.61 15.90
N LEU A 49 -4.20 -19.59 16.43
CA LEU A 49 -5.29 -18.88 15.80
C LEU A 49 -4.90 -17.42 15.58
N SER A 50 -5.16 -16.90 14.40
CA SER A 50 -5.00 -15.46 14.13
C SER A 50 -6.17 -14.68 14.68
N VAL A 51 -5.87 -13.69 15.52
CA VAL A 51 -6.82 -12.68 16.00
C VAL A 51 -6.70 -11.48 15.06
N ARG A 52 -7.78 -11.19 14.36
CA ARG A 52 -7.81 -10.13 13.33
C ARG A 52 -8.95 -9.17 13.59
N PRO A 53 -8.82 -7.90 13.16
CA PRO A 53 -9.94 -6.96 13.16
C PRO A 53 -11.15 -7.53 12.40
N ALA A 54 -12.35 -7.25 12.88
CA ALA A 54 -13.60 -7.67 12.23
C ALA A 54 -13.84 -6.97 10.89
N SER A 55 -13.14 -5.86 10.63
CA SER A 55 -13.23 -5.10 9.38
C SER A 55 -11.88 -5.14 8.65
N PRO A 56 -11.86 -5.18 7.32
CA PRO A 56 -10.64 -5.02 6.56
C PRO A 56 -10.05 -3.62 6.75
N LEU A 57 -8.76 -3.47 6.44
CA LEU A 57 -8.11 -2.16 6.37
C LEU A 57 -8.88 -1.26 5.40
N ARG A 58 -9.14 -0.05 5.82
CA ARG A 58 -9.78 0.99 4.99
C ARG A 58 -8.96 2.26 5.10
N GLU A 59 -8.74 2.89 3.96
CA GLU A 59 -8.22 4.23 3.88
C GLU A 59 -9.34 5.20 3.58
N SER A 60 -9.28 6.38 4.17
CA SER A 60 -10.19 7.49 3.86
C SER A 60 -9.39 8.78 3.78
N LEU A 61 -9.68 9.56 2.76
CA LEU A 61 -9.15 10.91 2.59
C LEU A 61 -10.28 11.91 2.78
N SER A 62 -10.08 12.87 3.66
CA SER A 62 -10.97 14.02 3.81
C SER A 62 -10.20 15.28 3.41
N VAL A 63 -10.79 16.05 2.51
CA VAL A 63 -10.22 17.33 2.05
C VAL A 63 -11.21 18.44 2.39
N GLY A 64 -10.72 19.55 2.90
CA GLY A 64 -11.55 20.70 3.25
C GLY A 64 -10.72 21.96 3.37
N SER A 65 -11.37 23.07 3.62
CA SER A 65 -10.74 24.36 3.93
C SER A 65 -11.09 24.78 5.35
N ALA A 66 -10.16 25.45 6.00
CA ALA A 66 -10.38 26.01 7.33
C ALA A 66 -9.82 27.44 7.37
N SER A 67 -10.61 28.38 7.88
CA SER A 67 -10.21 29.78 8.11
C SER A 67 -9.75 30.04 9.53
N ALA A 68 -9.93 29.06 10.42
CA ALA A 68 -9.59 29.14 11.83
C ALA A 68 -9.24 27.75 12.37
N SER A 69 -9.10 27.61 13.69
CA SER A 69 -8.92 26.31 14.34
C SER A 69 -10.07 25.37 13.98
N THR A 70 -9.73 24.17 13.56
CA THR A 70 -10.72 23.13 13.22
C THR A 70 -10.35 21.80 13.85
N VAL A 71 -11.36 21.00 14.17
CA VAL A 71 -11.19 19.66 14.73
C VAL A 71 -11.51 18.64 13.65
N LEU A 72 -10.54 17.81 13.32
CA LEU A 72 -10.75 16.67 12.44
C LEU A 72 -11.32 15.50 13.24
N LYS A 73 -12.46 14.99 12.81
CA LYS A 73 -13.09 13.82 13.43
C LYS A 73 -13.00 12.64 12.46
N THR A 74 -12.68 11.48 13.00
CA THR A 74 -12.84 10.23 12.23
C THR A 74 -14.33 9.91 12.10
N GLY A 75 -14.78 9.50 10.91
CA GLY A 75 -16.19 9.18 10.67
C GLY A 75 -16.69 7.92 11.37
N ARG A 76 -15.81 7.21 12.07
CA ARG A 76 -16.10 5.98 12.83
C ARG A 76 -15.04 5.74 13.89
N GLU A 77 -15.32 4.85 14.82
CA GLU A 77 -14.36 4.33 15.78
C GLU A 77 -13.27 3.54 15.06
N LEU A 78 -12.02 3.76 15.44
CA LEU A 78 -10.84 3.10 14.89
C LEU A 78 -10.24 2.16 15.93
N TYR A 79 -9.66 1.05 15.48
CA TYR A 79 -8.86 0.19 16.35
C TYR A 79 -7.57 0.93 16.76
N PRO A 80 -7.34 1.19 18.07
CA PRO A 80 -6.23 2.06 18.52
C PRO A 80 -4.85 1.59 18.07
N TYR A 81 -4.67 0.27 17.95
CA TYR A 81 -3.37 -0.35 17.62
C TYR A 81 -3.11 -0.41 16.10
N GLU A 82 -4.16 -0.25 15.27
CA GLU A 82 -4.07 -0.35 13.81
C GLU A 82 -4.38 0.99 13.11
N ALA A 83 -4.81 1.98 13.87
CA ALA A 83 -5.13 3.28 13.32
C ALA A 83 -3.86 4.06 13.00
N LYS A 84 -3.74 4.49 11.74
CA LYS A 84 -2.71 5.44 11.31
C LYS A 84 -3.39 6.63 10.68
N GLY A 85 -3.01 7.81 11.09
CA GLY A 85 -3.55 9.05 10.55
C GLY A 85 -2.44 10.04 10.23
N SER A 86 -2.65 10.82 9.19
CA SER A 86 -1.83 11.98 8.86
C SER A 86 -2.73 13.15 8.50
N ALA A 87 -2.34 14.34 8.87
CA ALA A 87 -3.00 15.56 8.46
C ALA A 87 -1.97 16.51 7.83
N SER A 88 -2.38 17.20 6.78
CA SER A 88 -1.57 18.21 6.11
C SER A 88 -2.38 19.48 5.96
N VAL A 89 -1.75 20.61 6.22
CA VAL A 89 -2.33 21.94 6.05
C VAL A 89 -1.44 22.73 5.11
N SER A 90 -2.04 23.43 4.16
CA SER A 90 -1.31 24.28 3.21
C SER A 90 -2.18 25.44 2.77
N ALA A 91 -1.57 26.57 2.46
CA ALA A 91 -2.24 27.71 1.82
C ALA A 91 -2.60 27.43 0.34
N LEU A 92 -2.03 26.38 -0.24
CA LEU A 92 -2.30 25.91 -1.60
C LEU A 92 -2.94 24.52 -1.56
N PRO A 93 -3.63 24.03 -2.61
CA PRO A 93 -4.29 22.71 -2.63
C PRO A 93 -3.30 21.52 -2.71
N LEU A 94 -2.11 21.68 -2.16
CA LEU A 94 -1.04 20.67 -2.17
C LEU A 94 -1.31 19.40 -1.35
N PRO A 95 -2.12 19.41 -0.27
CA PRO A 95 -2.42 18.15 0.44
C PRO A 95 -3.07 17.09 -0.42
N ALA A 96 -3.95 17.49 -1.38
CA ALA A 96 -4.57 16.57 -2.32
C ALA A 96 -3.53 15.93 -3.27
N LEU A 97 -2.57 16.71 -3.75
CA LEU A 97 -1.48 16.23 -4.60
C LEU A 97 -0.62 15.17 -3.89
N ARG A 98 -0.27 15.39 -2.63
CA ARG A 98 0.49 14.41 -1.84
C ARG A 98 -0.25 13.10 -1.65
N GLY A 99 -1.55 13.15 -1.41
CA GLY A 99 -2.38 11.95 -1.33
C GLY A 99 -2.39 11.18 -2.64
N LEU A 100 -2.50 11.86 -3.77
CA LEU A 100 -2.44 11.27 -5.11
C LEU A 100 -1.07 10.62 -5.38
N ILE A 101 0.02 11.31 -5.11
CA ILE A 101 1.37 10.76 -5.30
C ILE A 101 1.56 9.48 -4.49
N ARG A 102 1.16 9.46 -3.21
CA ARG A 102 1.22 8.25 -2.37
C ARG A 102 0.39 7.11 -2.93
N TYR A 103 -0.82 7.41 -3.41
CA TYR A 103 -1.68 6.42 -4.03
C TYR A 103 -1.01 5.81 -5.27
N LEU A 104 -0.46 6.63 -6.16
CA LEU A 104 0.25 6.18 -7.36
C LEU A 104 1.49 5.36 -7.01
N ASP A 105 2.27 5.77 -6.01
CA ASP A 105 3.45 5.04 -5.55
C ASP A 105 3.11 3.66 -4.96
N ALA A 106 1.99 3.55 -4.28
CA ALA A 106 1.52 2.31 -3.67
C ALA A 106 0.78 1.38 -4.65
N TYR A 107 0.51 1.84 -5.88
CA TYR A 107 -0.24 1.06 -6.87
C TYR A 107 0.59 -0.14 -7.35
N PRO A 108 0.05 -1.38 -7.22
CA PRO A 108 0.87 -2.59 -7.35
C PRO A 108 1.20 -3.00 -8.78
N TYR A 109 0.52 -2.43 -9.76
CA TYR A 109 0.71 -2.80 -11.17
C TYR A 109 1.76 -1.91 -11.84
N THR A 110 2.41 -2.42 -12.88
CA THR A 110 3.60 -1.80 -13.49
C THR A 110 3.62 -1.85 -15.01
N CYS A 111 2.46 -1.73 -15.67
CA CYS A 111 2.44 -1.53 -17.12
C CYS A 111 3.05 -0.16 -17.49
N ALA A 112 3.34 0.07 -18.77
CA ALA A 112 3.96 1.32 -19.24
C ALA A 112 3.17 2.56 -18.80
N GLU A 113 1.85 2.57 -18.98
CA GLU A 113 0.97 3.66 -18.57
C GLU A 113 1.08 3.94 -17.06
N GLN A 114 1.07 2.91 -16.22
CA GLN A 114 1.11 3.06 -14.78
C GLN A 114 2.46 3.55 -14.26
N ARG A 115 3.56 3.12 -14.89
CA ARG A 115 4.89 3.66 -14.61
C ARG A 115 5.00 5.13 -14.96
N ILE A 116 4.44 5.53 -16.11
CA ILE A 116 4.35 6.93 -16.53
C ILE A 116 3.51 7.74 -15.54
N SER A 117 2.31 7.28 -15.19
CA SER A 117 1.41 7.94 -14.25
C SER A 117 2.04 8.14 -12.87
N ARG A 118 2.83 7.16 -12.40
CA ARG A 118 3.61 7.26 -11.15
C ARG A 118 4.72 8.30 -11.25
N ALA A 119 5.38 8.40 -12.39
CA ALA A 119 6.53 9.28 -12.61
C ALA A 119 6.15 10.72 -12.97
N MET A 120 5.01 10.94 -13.61
CA MET A 120 4.56 12.25 -14.09
C MET A 120 4.55 13.35 -13.02
N PRO A 121 4.03 13.16 -11.80
CA PRO A 121 4.11 14.16 -10.75
C PRO A 121 5.54 14.54 -10.38
N TYR A 122 6.46 13.61 -10.44
CA TYR A 122 7.86 13.84 -10.15
C TYR A 122 8.56 14.62 -11.27
N ALA A 123 8.22 14.36 -12.53
CA ALA A 123 8.71 15.13 -13.67
C ALA A 123 8.23 16.59 -13.60
N LEU A 124 6.94 16.81 -13.34
CA LEU A 124 6.34 18.13 -13.20
C LEU A 124 6.91 18.95 -12.03
N LEU A 125 7.27 18.29 -10.93
CA LEU A 125 7.73 18.94 -9.70
C LEU A 125 9.24 18.83 -9.48
N MET A 126 10.02 18.38 -10.46
CA MET A 126 11.47 18.19 -10.33
C MET A 126 12.20 19.45 -9.88
N ASN A 127 11.76 20.62 -10.35
CA ASN A 127 12.28 21.92 -9.99
C ASN A 127 11.68 22.50 -8.69
N ARG A 128 10.79 21.76 -8.04
CA ARG A 128 10.10 22.13 -6.79
C ARG A 128 10.11 20.96 -5.79
N PRO A 129 11.33 20.49 -5.40
CA PRO A 129 11.45 19.29 -4.56
C PRO A 129 10.81 19.46 -3.18
N GLU A 130 10.64 20.69 -2.71
CA GLU A 130 9.91 21.01 -1.48
C GLU A 130 8.42 20.60 -1.54
N LEU A 131 7.84 20.55 -2.74
CA LEU A 131 6.46 20.11 -2.95
C LEU A 131 6.33 18.58 -2.97
N LEU A 132 7.41 17.87 -3.31
CA LEU A 132 7.50 16.42 -3.28
C LEU A 132 7.89 15.88 -1.90
N ALA A 133 8.50 16.72 -1.07
CA ALA A 133 8.95 16.31 0.25
C ALA A 133 7.77 16.02 1.17
N ASP A 134 7.70 14.81 1.70
CA ASP A 134 6.85 14.50 2.84
C ASP A 134 7.41 15.14 4.11
N ALA A 135 6.55 15.33 5.12
CA ALA A 135 7.00 15.77 6.42
C ALA A 135 8.10 14.82 6.94
N GLY A 136 9.33 15.34 7.06
CA GLY A 136 10.50 14.60 7.49
C GLY A 136 11.41 14.05 6.38
N ARG A 137 11.06 14.19 5.10
CA ARG A 137 11.95 13.83 3.98
C ARG A 137 12.75 15.04 3.54
N ALA A 138 14.08 14.92 3.57
CA ALA A 138 14.96 15.96 3.06
C ALA A 138 14.75 16.18 1.53
N PRO A 139 14.89 17.43 1.03
CA PRO A 139 14.73 17.75 -0.39
C PRO A 139 15.60 16.88 -1.33
N ASP A 140 16.81 16.53 -0.92
CA ASP A 140 17.69 15.67 -1.72
C ASP A 140 17.19 14.23 -1.83
N ALA A 141 16.59 13.71 -0.77
CA ALA A 141 15.94 12.40 -0.81
C ALA A 141 14.71 12.41 -1.72
N ALA A 142 13.96 13.53 -1.74
CA ALA A 142 12.83 13.71 -2.66
C ALA A 142 13.30 13.78 -4.13
N ARG A 143 14.40 14.49 -4.41
CA ARG A 143 15.01 14.53 -5.75
C ARG A 143 15.53 13.17 -6.20
N LYS A 144 16.15 12.41 -5.30
CA LYS A 144 16.63 11.06 -5.60
C LYS A 144 15.45 10.16 -5.99
N LEU A 145 14.38 10.14 -5.19
CA LEU A 145 13.19 9.37 -5.49
C LEU A 145 12.56 9.80 -6.83
N ALA A 146 12.49 11.10 -7.11
CA ALA A 146 11.99 11.61 -8.38
C ALA A 146 12.75 11.05 -9.58
N ARG A 147 14.08 11.04 -9.52
CA ARG A 147 14.92 10.44 -10.57
C ARG A 147 14.65 8.95 -10.72
N GLU A 148 14.63 8.20 -9.61
CA GLU A 148 14.33 6.76 -9.63
C GLU A 148 12.98 6.46 -10.32
N ARG A 149 11.93 7.23 -10.01
CA ARG A 149 10.60 7.05 -10.64
C ARG A 149 10.60 7.39 -12.13
N MET A 150 11.30 8.45 -12.50
CA MET A 150 11.45 8.81 -13.92
C MET A 150 12.25 7.76 -14.70
N ASP A 151 13.34 7.25 -14.14
CA ASP A 151 14.15 6.20 -14.75
C ASP A 151 13.34 4.88 -14.91
N GLU A 152 12.56 4.48 -13.90
CA GLU A 152 11.66 3.34 -13.99
C GLU A 152 10.63 3.48 -15.11
N ALA A 153 10.09 4.70 -15.30
CA ALA A 153 9.12 4.96 -16.38
C ALA A 153 9.80 4.94 -17.76
N VAL A 154 10.98 5.56 -17.89
CA VAL A 154 11.77 5.52 -19.13
C VAL A 154 12.11 4.07 -19.52
N GLN A 155 12.57 3.25 -18.58
CA GLN A 155 12.82 1.83 -18.81
C GLN A 155 11.55 1.08 -19.23
N GLY A 156 10.40 1.42 -18.60
CA GLY A 156 9.10 0.87 -18.98
C GLY A 156 8.71 1.21 -20.41
N ILE A 157 8.90 2.47 -20.81
CA ILE A 157 8.67 2.93 -22.18
C ILE A 157 9.59 2.21 -23.16
N GLN A 158 10.90 2.17 -22.87
CA GLN A 158 11.89 1.52 -23.76
C GLN A 158 11.59 0.03 -23.97
N SER A 159 11.16 -0.67 -22.91
CA SER A 159 10.85 -2.10 -23.00
C SER A 159 9.56 -2.40 -23.77
N ALA A 160 8.64 -1.42 -23.85
CA ALA A 160 7.34 -1.55 -24.50
C ALA A 160 7.28 -0.83 -25.88
N LEU A 161 8.36 -0.13 -26.27
CA LEU A 161 8.46 0.62 -27.53
C LEU A 161 8.81 -0.33 -28.67
N ASN A 162 8.11 -0.14 -29.80
CA ASN A 162 8.49 -0.69 -31.09
C ASN A 162 8.38 0.40 -32.18
N TRP A 163 8.62 0.05 -33.42
CA TRP A 163 8.60 1.00 -34.56
C TRP A 163 7.22 1.66 -34.81
N ARG A 164 6.14 1.14 -34.20
CA ARG A 164 4.76 1.67 -34.34
C ARG A 164 4.32 2.48 -33.13
N GLY A 165 5.03 2.41 -32.02
CA GLY A 165 4.67 3.11 -30.79
C GLY A 165 4.90 2.29 -29.53
N VAL A 166 4.29 2.74 -28.43
CA VAL A 166 4.40 2.13 -27.11
C VAL A 166 3.18 1.29 -26.80
N SER A 167 3.41 0.07 -26.35
CA SER A 167 2.36 -0.85 -25.87
C SER A 167 2.21 -0.76 -24.35
N LEU A 168 1.12 -1.28 -23.79
CA LEU A 168 0.94 -1.39 -22.34
C LEU A 168 1.98 -2.32 -21.68
N TRP A 169 2.33 -3.41 -22.39
CA TRP A 169 3.27 -4.41 -21.92
C TRP A 169 4.32 -4.71 -22.99
N PRO A 170 5.54 -5.10 -22.62
CA PRO A 170 6.56 -5.50 -23.58
C PRO A 170 6.05 -6.62 -24.52
N GLY A 171 6.27 -6.43 -25.82
CA GLY A 171 5.82 -7.37 -26.84
C GLY A 171 4.33 -7.30 -27.18
N GLY A 172 3.56 -6.41 -26.56
CA GLY A 172 2.16 -6.15 -26.90
C GLY A 172 1.97 -5.30 -28.16
N GLU A 173 0.72 -5.15 -28.62
CA GLU A 173 0.38 -4.21 -29.68
C GLU A 173 0.48 -2.78 -29.16
N PRO A 174 1.02 -1.85 -29.95
CA PRO A 174 1.08 -0.43 -29.62
C PRO A 174 -0.31 0.17 -29.43
N ASP A 175 -0.42 1.01 -28.41
CA ASP A 175 -1.62 1.76 -28.11
C ASP A 175 -1.39 3.25 -28.36
N VAL A 176 -2.30 3.89 -29.06
CA VAL A 176 -2.17 5.31 -29.46
C VAL A 176 -2.17 6.22 -28.24
N LEU A 177 -3.01 5.94 -27.23
CA LEU A 177 -3.10 6.76 -26.02
C LEU A 177 -1.85 6.58 -25.16
N VAL A 178 -1.37 5.36 -25.02
CA VAL A 178 -0.13 5.08 -24.26
C VAL A 178 1.06 5.71 -24.97
N THR A 179 1.12 5.66 -26.30
CA THR A 179 2.19 6.30 -27.09
C THR A 179 2.18 7.82 -26.93
N ALA A 180 1.00 8.46 -27.03
CA ALA A 180 0.86 9.89 -26.81
C ALA A 180 1.23 10.29 -25.37
N TYR A 181 0.81 9.50 -24.39
CA TYR A 181 1.11 9.75 -22.98
C TYR A 181 2.60 9.57 -22.68
N ALA A 182 3.25 8.58 -23.28
CA ALA A 182 4.69 8.40 -23.19
C ALA A 182 5.46 9.60 -23.79
N ALA A 183 5.02 10.11 -24.95
CA ALA A 183 5.62 11.28 -25.56
C ALA A 183 5.44 12.53 -24.69
N ASP A 184 4.26 12.77 -24.14
CA ASP A 184 3.96 13.88 -23.22
C ASP A 184 4.86 13.82 -21.97
N PHE A 185 5.00 12.63 -21.38
CA PHE A 185 5.89 12.42 -20.24
C PHE A 185 7.36 12.72 -20.56
N LEU A 186 7.86 12.23 -21.69
CA LEU A 186 9.25 12.49 -22.12
C LEU A 186 9.49 13.96 -22.41
N LEU A 187 8.52 14.66 -23.00
CA LEU A 187 8.57 16.11 -23.19
C LEU A 187 8.61 16.86 -21.85
N THR A 188 7.75 16.47 -20.93
CA THR A 188 7.73 17.03 -19.55
C THR A 188 9.05 16.82 -18.83
N MET A 189 9.66 15.63 -18.94
CA MET A 189 10.99 15.37 -18.40
C MET A 189 12.03 16.30 -19.01
N ARG A 190 12.02 16.47 -20.34
CA ARG A 190 12.95 17.37 -21.05
C ARG A 190 12.80 18.81 -20.57
N GLU A 191 11.58 19.30 -20.44
CA GLU A 191 11.27 20.66 -19.97
C GLU A 191 11.71 20.87 -18.51
N SER A 192 11.64 19.84 -17.70
CA SER A 192 12.11 19.88 -16.31
C SER A 192 13.64 19.84 -16.18
N GLY A 193 14.37 19.66 -17.28
CA GLY A 193 15.82 19.53 -17.31
C GLY A 193 16.35 18.14 -16.94
N ALA A 194 15.47 17.14 -16.92
CA ALA A 194 15.89 15.75 -16.69
C ALA A 194 16.57 15.19 -17.96
N ALA A 195 17.60 14.37 -17.74
CA ALA A 195 18.30 13.70 -18.82
C ALA A 195 17.41 12.65 -19.49
N LEU A 196 17.34 12.65 -20.82
CA LEU A 196 16.66 11.63 -21.59
C LEU A 196 17.66 10.76 -22.33
N PRO A 197 17.44 9.44 -22.43
CA PRO A 197 18.20 8.60 -23.34
C PRO A 197 18.04 9.07 -24.80
N GLY A 198 19.14 9.07 -25.54
CA GLY A 198 19.12 9.48 -26.96
C GLY A 198 18.16 8.62 -27.79
N GLY A 199 17.42 9.27 -28.71
CA GLY A 199 16.58 8.59 -29.68
C GLY A 199 15.13 8.30 -29.25
N LEU A 200 14.75 8.58 -28.00
CA LEU A 200 13.35 8.34 -27.55
C LEU A 200 12.32 9.38 -28.06
N LEU A 201 12.80 10.55 -28.47
CA LEU A 201 11.98 11.63 -29.05
C LEU A 201 12.36 11.96 -30.49
N ALA A 202 13.09 11.06 -31.15
CA ALA A 202 13.50 11.21 -32.55
C ALA A 202 12.45 10.70 -33.54
#